data_688e222975d7a9dd111a05e580914ba7
#
_entry.id   688e222975d7a9dd111a05e580914ba7
#
_cell.length_a   1.000
_cell.length_b   1.000
_cell.length_c   1.000
_cell.angle_alpha   90.00
_cell.angle_beta   90.00
_cell.angle_gamma   90.00
#
_symmetry.space_group_name_H-M   'P 1'
#
loop_
_entity.id
_entity.type
_entity.pdbx_description
1 polymer ?
#
loop_
_entity_poly.entity_id
_entity_poly.type
_entity_poly.pdbx_seq_one_letter_code
_entity_poly.pdbx_strand_id
1 'polypeptide(L)'
;LTQLAKINDLKVISRTSVMKYRDTKKTIPEIADELGVSTILEGGIQRAGKRIRINAQLIDVVTDEHLWAETFDREMTMENVFDIQTEITRQIVTAVKGEFSETEQLSMGKLPTSNLAAYEAFLHARAATNRADYSKAKYLEAQPWAEKAVQLDPEFAEAWALLAEIHGQAVWQNYDNTPLRHGAANEALAKAMALKPESAAVKAAQGDYLYRLKNNYPAALAMYREAHAIAPGDARILLYTAIALRRNGLWQESIETFEESMELDPDNVFTATQMVDTLTWMNEWGRVEDLLSKWIIKYPNSRDLKGAEVQAKLLHHGDIDSARELFDLLQPWGGYVYINAARTLLSFERNFSELLVLIDSPI
;
A
#
# COMPACT_ATOMS: atom_id res chain seq x y z
N LEU A 1 -13.59 1.65 -1.57
CA LEU A 1 -12.39 1.45 -2.39
C LEU A 1 -12.17 -0.03 -2.74
N THR A 2 -12.15 -0.96 -1.78
CA THR A 2 -11.87 -2.40 -2.03
C THR A 2 -12.81 -3.04 -3.07
N GLN A 3 -14.07 -2.63 -3.14
CA GLN A 3 -15.01 -3.13 -4.16
C GLN A 3 -14.70 -2.49 -5.52
N LEU A 4 -14.42 -1.18 -5.54
CA LEU A 4 -14.08 -0.46 -6.77
C LEU A 4 -12.75 -0.94 -7.38
N ALA A 5 -11.78 -1.35 -6.57
CA ALA A 5 -10.51 -1.90 -7.03
C ALA A 5 -10.63 -3.22 -7.82
N LYS A 6 -11.81 -3.87 -7.78
CA LYS A 6 -12.11 -5.09 -8.55
C LYS A 6 -12.75 -4.80 -9.92
N ILE A 7 -13.03 -3.54 -10.20
CA ILE A 7 -13.69 -3.12 -11.45
C ILE A 7 -12.59 -2.83 -12.48
N ASN A 8 -12.66 -3.53 -13.61
CA ASN A 8 -11.77 -3.28 -14.72
C ASN A 8 -12.03 -1.91 -15.34
N ASP A 9 -10.99 -1.29 -15.86
CA ASP A 9 -11.03 0.02 -16.53
C ASP A 9 -11.50 1.18 -15.65
N LEU A 10 -11.60 0.99 -14.32
CA LEU A 10 -11.91 2.04 -13.36
C LEU A 10 -10.67 2.38 -12.53
N LYS A 11 -10.06 3.52 -12.81
CA LYS A 11 -8.95 4.06 -12.06
C LYS A 11 -9.46 4.76 -10.79
N VAL A 12 -9.18 4.19 -9.63
CA VAL A 12 -9.63 4.72 -8.34
C VAL A 12 -8.43 5.11 -7.49
N ILE A 13 -8.31 6.40 -7.19
CA ILE A 13 -7.21 6.90 -6.36
C ILE A 13 -7.29 6.32 -4.95
N SER A 14 -6.13 5.93 -4.42
CA SER A 14 -6.02 5.29 -3.12
C SER A 14 -6.49 6.19 -1.97
N ARG A 15 -6.91 5.56 -0.87
CA ARG A 15 -7.26 6.29 0.35
C ARG A 15 -6.09 7.14 0.87
N THR A 16 -4.87 6.65 0.75
CA THR A 16 -3.66 7.34 1.23
C THR A 16 -3.52 8.70 0.58
N SER A 17 -3.64 8.76 -0.75
CA SER A 17 -3.50 9.98 -1.52
C SER A 17 -4.64 10.98 -1.35
N VAL A 18 -5.86 10.51 -1.03
CA VAL A 18 -7.00 11.43 -0.83
C VAL A 18 -7.13 11.96 0.60
N MET A 19 -6.51 11.32 1.59
CA MET A 19 -6.64 11.73 3.00
C MET A 19 -6.09 13.13 3.31
N LYS A 20 -5.13 13.62 2.53
CA LYS A 20 -4.57 14.98 2.68
C LYS A 20 -5.59 16.09 2.37
N TYR A 21 -6.65 15.75 1.63
CA TYR A 21 -7.71 16.71 1.28
C TYR A 21 -8.83 16.79 2.31
N ARG A 22 -8.75 15.97 3.37
CA ARG A 22 -9.67 16.11 4.49
C ARG A 22 -9.51 17.48 5.13
N ASP A 23 -10.62 18.20 5.27
CA ASP A 23 -10.64 19.57 5.82
C ASP A 23 -9.78 20.58 5.02
N THR A 24 -9.51 20.32 3.74
CA THR A 24 -8.78 21.21 2.84
C THR A 24 -9.62 22.44 2.47
N LYS A 25 -8.94 23.54 2.10
CA LYS A 25 -9.56 24.72 1.51
C LYS A 25 -9.52 24.72 -0.02
N LYS A 26 -8.94 23.68 -0.62
CA LYS A 26 -8.87 23.54 -2.07
C LYS A 26 -10.25 23.26 -2.65
N THR A 27 -10.50 23.80 -3.82
CA THR A 27 -11.70 23.51 -4.60
C THR A 27 -11.65 22.11 -5.24
N ILE A 28 -12.80 21.58 -5.63
CA ILE A 28 -12.89 20.28 -6.31
C ILE A 28 -12.03 20.24 -7.59
N PRO A 29 -12.04 21.26 -8.47
CA PRO A 29 -11.15 21.29 -9.63
C PRO A 29 -9.66 21.24 -9.28
N GLU A 30 -9.22 21.97 -8.25
CA GLU A 30 -7.81 21.94 -7.80
C GLU A 30 -7.40 20.54 -7.29
N ILE A 31 -8.28 19.86 -6.56
CA ILE A 31 -8.04 18.50 -6.08
C ILE A 31 -7.97 17.52 -7.25
N ALA A 32 -8.89 17.65 -8.21
CA ALA A 32 -8.97 16.79 -9.37
C ALA A 32 -7.75 16.92 -10.28
N ASP A 33 -7.27 18.15 -10.49
CA ASP A 33 -6.05 18.43 -11.27
C ASP A 33 -4.81 17.78 -10.61
N GLU A 34 -4.68 17.92 -9.28
CA GLU A 34 -3.58 17.31 -8.52
C GLU A 34 -3.60 15.78 -8.51
N LEU A 35 -4.79 15.16 -8.58
CA LEU A 35 -4.97 13.71 -8.59
C LEU A 35 -5.07 13.12 -9.99
N GLY A 36 -5.21 13.96 -11.02
CA GLY A 36 -5.42 13.53 -12.40
C GLY A 36 -6.73 12.76 -12.59
N VAL A 37 -7.83 13.23 -11.98
CA VAL A 37 -9.15 12.59 -12.04
C VAL A 37 -10.20 13.51 -12.66
N SER A 38 -11.19 12.92 -13.33
CA SER A 38 -12.33 13.63 -13.92
C SER A 38 -13.58 13.63 -13.04
N THR A 39 -13.59 12.78 -11.99
CA THR A 39 -14.77 12.57 -11.15
C THR A 39 -14.35 12.47 -9.69
N ILE A 40 -15.07 13.12 -8.79
CA ILE A 40 -14.82 13.06 -7.34
C ILE A 40 -16.06 12.54 -6.62
N LEU A 41 -15.85 11.53 -5.76
CA LEU A 41 -16.84 11.11 -4.77
C LEU A 41 -16.56 11.83 -3.47
N GLU A 42 -17.50 12.62 -3.00
CA GLU A 42 -17.43 13.21 -1.67
C GLU A 42 -18.63 12.80 -0.81
N GLY A 43 -18.51 12.98 0.49
CA GLY A 43 -19.59 12.69 1.41
C GLY A 43 -19.22 12.78 2.87
N GLY A 44 -20.23 12.62 3.70
CA GLY A 44 -20.10 12.68 5.16
C GLY A 44 -20.77 11.51 5.84
N ILE A 45 -20.21 11.11 6.98
CA ILE A 45 -20.74 10.03 7.81
C ILE A 45 -21.09 10.61 9.18
N GLN A 46 -22.33 10.41 9.60
CA GLN A 46 -22.81 10.76 10.93
C GLN A 46 -23.27 9.51 11.66
N ARG A 47 -22.83 9.33 12.90
CA ARG A 47 -23.25 8.21 13.75
C ARG A 47 -24.04 8.74 14.94
N ALA A 48 -25.24 8.19 15.17
CA ALA A 48 -26.09 8.50 16.31
C ALA A 48 -26.55 7.19 16.97
N GLY A 49 -25.87 6.78 18.04
CA GLY A 49 -26.11 5.49 18.71
C GLY A 49 -25.90 4.32 17.75
N LYS A 50 -26.98 3.59 17.45
CA LYS A 50 -26.97 2.44 16.52
C LYS A 50 -27.34 2.82 15.09
N ARG A 51 -27.56 4.07 14.78
CA ARG A 51 -27.87 4.53 13.41
C ARG A 51 -26.67 5.19 12.78
N ILE A 52 -26.55 5.00 11.47
CA ILE A 52 -25.58 5.63 10.60
C ILE A 52 -26.32 6.38 9.49
N ARG A 53 -25.94 7.63 9.29
CA ARG A 53 -26.37 8.41 8.13
C ARG A 53 -25.16 8.72 7.28
N ILE A 54 -25.24 8.38 6.01
CA ILE A 54 -24.18 8.59 5.01
C ILE A 54 -24.79 9.43 3.90
N ASN A 55 -24.21 10.62 3.66
CA ASN A 55 -24.46 11.41 2.47
C ASN A 55 -23.32 11.12 1.50
N ALA A 56 -23.61 10.83 0.26
CA ALA A 56 -22.62 10.60 -0.77
C ALA A 56 -23.07 11.27 -2.07
N GLN A 57 -22.12 11.89 -2.76
CA GLN A 57 -22.37 12.54 -4.07
C GLN A 57 -21.15 12.33 -4.97
N LEU A 58 -21.44 12.09 -6.24
CA LEU A 58 -20.48 11.94 -7.33
C LEU A 58 -20.54 13.16 -8.21
N ILE A 59 -19.42 13.83 -8.41
CA ILE A 59 -19.33 15.13 -9.08
C ILE A 59 -18.45 14.98 -10.31
N ASP A 60 -18.94 15.43 -11.47
CA ASP A 60 -18.11 15.66 -12.65
C ASP A 60 -17.32 16.95 -12.45
N VAL A 61 -15.99 16.85 -12.55
CA VAL A 61 -15.09 17.97 -12.25
C VAL A 61 -15.14 19.07 -13.32
N VAL A 62 -15.42 18.69 -14.58
CA VAL A 62 -15.43 19.63 -15.72
C VAL A 62 -16.68 20.49 -15.74
N THR A 63 -17.84 19.88 -15.46
CA THR A 63 -19.14 20.55 -15.50
C THR A 63 -19.60 21.07 -14.16
N ASP A 64 -18.98 20.62 -13.06
CA ASP A 64 -19.41 20.84 -11.66
C ASP A 64 -20.85 20.33 -11.41
N GLU A 65 -21.28 19.35 -12.21
CA GLU A 65 -22.59 18.74 -12.06
C GLU A 65 -22.55 17.50 -11.18
N HIS A 66 -23.59 17.32 -10.38
CA HIS A 66 -23.76 16.10 -9.60
C HIS A 66 -24.27 14.99 -10.51
N LEU A 67 -23.41 14.03 -10.87
CA LEU A 67 -23.79 12.84 -11.60
C LEU A 67 -24.75 11.96 -10.77
N TRP A 68 -24.58 11.99 -9.45
CA TRP A 68 -25.38 11.24 -8.49
C TRP A 68 -25.23 11.83 -7.09
N ALA A 69 -26.31 11.83 -6.30
CA ALA A 69 -26.29 12.20 -4.89
C ALA A 69 -27.37 11.45 -4.12
N GLU A 70 -27.01 10.87 -2.97
CA GLU A 70 -27.95 10.12 -2.14
C GLU A 70 -27.63 10.21 -0.65
N THR A 71 -28.66 10.03 0.17
CA THR A 71 -28.54 9.96 1.64
C THR A 71 -29.06 8.61 2.11
N PHE A 72 -28.19 7.84 2.73
CA PHE A 72 -28.50 6.57 3.40
C PHE A 72 -28.70 6.81 4.88
N ASP A 73 -29.82 6.36 5.45
CA ASP A 73 -30.09 6.39 6.89
C ASP A 73 -30.52 4.98 7.30
N ARG A 74 -29.63 4.24 7.94
CA ARG A 74 -29.79 2.83 8.27
C ARG A 74 -29.33 2.52 9.70
N GLU A 75 -29.75 1.37 10.21
CA GLU A 75 -29.14 0.80 11.42
C GLU A 75 -27.71 0.33 11.12
N MET A 76 -26.79 0.51 12.07
CA MET A 76 -25.38 0.14 11.90
C MET A 76 -25.19 -1.36 12.13
N THR A 77 -25.53 -2.14 11.11
CA THR A 77 -25.26 -3.59 11.02
C THR A 77 -24.27 -3.84 9.88
N MET A 78 -23.61 -5.01 9.89
CA MET A 78 -22.72 -5.39 8.77
C MET A 78 -23.46 -5.40 7.45
N GLU A 79 -24.66 -6.00 7.42
CA GLU A 79 -25.49 -6.08 6.24
C GLU A 79 -25.76 -4.69 5.66
N ASN A 80 -26.30 -3.77 6.47
CA ASN A 80 -26.60 -2.40 6.04
C ASN A 80 -25.36 -1.62 5.58
N VAL A 81 -24.22 -1.77 6.26
CA VAL A 81 -22.96 -1.10 5.85
C VAL A 81 -22.52 -1.60 4.48
N PHE A 82 -22.61 -2.90 4.23
CA PHE A 82 -22.23 -3.49 2.94
C PHE A 82 -23.24 -3.20 1.84
N ASP A 83 -24.54 -3.19 2.14
CA ASP A 83 -25.58 -2.80 1.19
C ASP A 83 -25.35 -1.36 0.70
N ILE A 84 -25.04 -0.43 1.62
CA ILE A 84 -24.69 0.94 1.27
C ILE A 84 -23.42 0.99 0.41
N GLN A 85 -22.37 0.25 0.81
CA GLN A 85 -21.12 0.20 0.02
C GLN A 85 -21.37 -0.36 -1.38
N THR A 86 -22.16 -1.40 -1.51
CA THR A 86 -22.51 -2.03 -2.79
C THR A 86 -23.32 -1.07 -3.65
N GLU A 87 -24.28 -0.36 -3.05
CA GLU A 87 -25.11 0.63 -3.77
C GLU A 87 -24.25 1.80 -4.27
N ILE A 88 -23.40 2.39 -3.41
CA ILE A 88 -22.48 3.45 -3.81
C ILE A 88 -21.56 2.96 -4.95
N THR A 89 -21.00 1.75 -4.84
CA THR A 89 -20.16 1.17 -5.88
C THR A 89 -20.93 1.05 -7.20
N ARG A 90 -22.18 0.57 -7.16
CA ARG A 90 -23.03 0.43 -8.33
C ARG A 90 -23.27 1.79 -9.00
N GLN A 91 -23.61 2.81 -8.23
CA GLN A 91 -23.87 4.16 -8.75
C GLN A 91 -22.61 4.76 -9.40
N ILE A 92 -21.44 4.61 -8.77
CA ILE A 92 -20.18 5.08 -9.35
C ILE A 92 -19.91 4.40 -10.69
N VAL A 93 -19.98 3.05 -10.75
CA VAL A 93 -19.69 2.31 -11.98
C VAL A 93 -20.71 2.65 -13.08
N THR A 94 -21.98 2.76 -12.73
CA THR A 94 -23.02 3.15 -13.70
C THR A 94 -22.78 4.56 -14.26
N ALA A 95 -22.38 5.51 -13.41
CA ALA A 95 -22.13 6.89 -13.84
C ALA A 95 -20.85 7.03 -14.67
N VAL A 96 -19.79 6.26 -14.35
CA VAL A 96 -18.45 6.43 -14.97
C VAL A 96 -18.22 5.45 -16.12
N LYS A 97 -18.64 4.18 -15.97
CA LYS A 97 -18.38 3.09 -16.94
C LYS A 97 -19.63 2.68 -17.73
N GLY A 98 -20.83 2.94 -17.21
CA GLY A 98 -22.11 2.57 -17.80
C GLY A 98 -22.63 1.22 -17.31
N GLU A 99 -21.89 0.12 -17.50
CA GLU A 99 -22.35 -1.24 -17.16
C GLU A 99 -21.26 -2.07 -16.48
N PHE A 100 -21.70 -3.05 -15.70
CA PHE A 100 -20.83 -4.08 -15.11
C PHE A 100 -20.71 -5.27 -16.04
N SER A 101 -19.55 -5.89 -16.09
CA SER A 101 -19.41 -7.25 -16.62
C SER A 101 -20.06 -8.28 -15.67
N GLU A 102 -20.38 -9.46 -16.19
CA GLU A 102 -20.94 -10.55 -15.36
C GLU A 102 -20.01 -10.94 -14.19
N THR A 103 -18.70 -10.97 -14.44
CA THR A 103 -17.70 -11.29 -13.42
C THR A 103 -17.63 -10.24 -12.31
N GLU A 104 -17.72 -8.96 -12.67
CA GLU A 104 -17.78 -7.85 -11.73
C GLU A 104 -19.03 -7.91 -10.85
N GLN A 105 -20.21 -8.20 -11.46
CA GLN A 105 -21.46 -8.39 -10.71
C GLN A 105 -21.36 -9.52 -9.70
N LEU A 106 -20.80 -10.67 -10.08
CA LEU A 106 -20.62 -11.82 -9.20
C LEU A 106 -19.64 -11.58 -8.06
N SER A 107 -18.68 -10.67 -8.24
CA SER A 107 -17.69 -10.30 -7.23
C SER A 107 -18.19 -9.28 -6.22
N MET A 108 -19.25 -8.55 -6.55
CA MET A 108 -19.89 -7.57 -5.69
C MET A 108 -20.81 -8.21 -4.66
N GLY A 109 -20.93 -7.57 -3.48
CA GLY A 109 -21.93 -7.96 -2.48
C GLY A 109 -21.57 -9.14 -1.56
N LYS A 110 -20.40 -9.78 -1.71
CA LYS A 110 -19.96 -10.80 -0.76
C LYS A 110 -19.38 -10.14 0.50
N LEU A 111 -20.07 -10.34 1.63
CA LEU A 111 -19.57 -9.91 2.93
C LEU A 111 -18.25 -10.63 3.25
N PRO A 112 -17.18 -9.91 3.66
CA PRO A 112 -15.96 -10.55 4.12
C PRO A 112 -16.13 -11.24 5.48
N THR A 113 -17.04 -10.72 6.30
CA THR A 113 -17.46 -11.23 7.61
C THR A 113 -18.87 -10.74 7.94
N SER A 114 -19.63 -11.48 8.69
CA SER A 114 -20.92 -11.04 9.27
C SER A 114 -20.76 -10.34 10.63
N ASN A 115 -19.54 -10.33 11.19
CA ASN A 115 -19.24 -9.77 12.51
C ASN A 115 -18.70 -8.34 12.39
N LEU A 116 -19.54 -7.35 12.75
CA LEU A 116 -19.16 -5.92 12.69
C LEU A 116 -17.93 -5.60 13.53
N ALA A 117 -17.81 -6.18 14.73
CA ALA A 117 -16.66 -5.91 15.61
C ALA A 117 -15.36 -6.51 15.04
N ALA A 118 -15.43 -7.68 14.37
CA ALA A 118 -14.31 -8.26 13.65
C ALA A 118 -13.88 -7.37 12.48
N TYR A 119 -14.84 -6.83 11.74
CA TYR A 119 -14.58 -5.91 10.64
C TYR A 119 -13.97 -4.59 11.11
N GLU A 120 -14.48 -3.99 12.18
CA GLU A 120 -13.90 -2.79 12.78
C GLU A 120 -12.44 -3.03 13.22
N ALA A 121 -12.17 -4.15 13.89
CA ALA A 121 -10.81 -4.54 14.29
C ALA A 121 -9.88 -4.73 13.07
N PHE A 122 -10.35 -5.40 12.04
CA PHE A 122 -9.62 -5.54 10.78
C PHE A 122 -9.29 -4.18 10.14
N LEU A 123 -10.25 -3.25 10.11
CA LEU A 123 -10.02 -1.91 9.55
C LEU A 123 -8.98 -1.12 10.36
N HIS A 124 -8.94 -1.26 11.69
CA HIS A 124 -7.89 -0.66 12.52
C HIS A 124 -6.51 -1.24 12.20
N ALA A 125 -6.39 -2.57 12.10
CA ALA A 125 -5.14 -3.24 11.71
C ALA A 125 -4.68 -2.78 10.32
N ARG A 126 -5.59 -2.75 9.34
CA ARG A 126 -5.29 -2.31 7.97
C ARG A 126 -4.90 -0.83 7.91
N ALA A 127 -5.53 0.04 8.69
CA ALA A 127 -5.16 1.45 8.76
C ALA A 127 -3.75 1.64 9.33
N ALA A 128 -3.36 0.86 10.34
CA ALA A 128 -2.02 0.88 10.88
C ALA A 128 -0.98 0.37 9.86
N THR A 129 -1.25 -0.74 9.15
CA THR A 129 -0.33 -1.29 8.13
C THR A 129 -0.20 -0.41 6.88
N ASN A 130 -1.19 0.40 6.57
CA ASN A 130 -1.18 1.29 5.39
C ASN A 130 -0.45 2.63 5.64
N ARG A 131 0.07 2.90 6.85
CA ARG A 131 0.90 4.10 7.08
C ARG A 131 2.19 4.01 6.27
N ALA A 132 2.64 5.16 5.77
CA ALA A 132 3.84 5.24 4.92
C ALA A 132 5.16 4.97 5.67
N ASP A 133 5.14 4.89 7.01
CA ASP A 133 6.31 4.56 7.81
C ASP A 133 6.55 3.04 7.85
N TYR A 134 7.79 2.63 7.73
CA TYR A 134 8.22 1.22 7.91
C TYR A 134 8.71 0.96 9.34
N SER A 135 8.14 1.67 10.32
CA SER A 135 8.54 1.53 11.71
C SER A 135 8.03 0.20 12.32
N LYS A 136 8.83 -0.38 13.21
CA LYS A 136 8.40 -1.51 14.04
C LYS A 136 7.11 -1.18 14.80
N ALA A 137 6.95 0.08 15.22
CA ALA A 137 5.80 0.55 15.98
C ALA A 137 4.46 0.31 15.25
N LYS A 138 4.40 0.52 13.93
CA LYS A 138 3.17 0.30 13.15
C LYS A 138 2.72 -1.16 13.16
N TYR A 139 3.65 -2.11 13.11
CA TYR A 139 3.34 -3.54 13.16
C TYR A 139 2.95 -4.00 14.55
N LEU A 140 3.58 -3.44 15.59
CA LEU A 140 3.19 -3.67 16.99
C LEU A 140 1.79 -3.12 17.29
N GLU A 141 1.38 -2.03 16.64
CA GLU A 141 0.03 -1.49 16.73
C GLU A 141 -0.98 -2.32 15.93
N ALA A 142 -0.62 -2.76 14.72
CA ALA A 142 -1.51 -3.51 13.84
C ALA A 142 -1.81 -4.93 14.35
N GLN A 143 -0.82 -5.62 14.91
CA GLN A 143 -0.94 -7.02 15.28
C GLN A 143 -2.09 -7.30 16.26
N PRO A 144 -2.24 -6.61 17.41
CA PRO A 144 -3.33 -6.88 18.36
C PRO A 144 -4.72 -6.69 17.71
N TRP A 145 -4.86 -5.77 16.78
CA TRP A 145 -6.10 -5.55 16.06
C TRP A 145 -6.40 -6.68 15.06
N ALA A 146 -5.39 -7.17 14.34
CA ALA A 146 -5.55 -8.31 13.44
C ALA A 146 -5.88 -9.59 14.22
N GLU A 147 -5.18 -9.85 15.34
CA GLU A 147 -5.48 -10.96 16.25
C GLU A 147 -6.91 -10.88 16.79
N LYS A 148 -7.35 -9.70 17.21
CA LYS A 148 -8.73 -9.47 17.67
C LYS A 148 -9.75 -9.76 16.56
N ALA A 149 -9.48 -9.39 15.31
CA ALA A 149 -10.36 -9.64 14.20
C ALA A 149 -10.59 -11.14 13.99
N VAL A 150 -9.52 -11.96 13.96
CA VAL A 150 -9.62 -13.41 13.79
C VAL A 150 -10.15 -14.14 15.02
N GLN A 151 -10.02 -13.58 16.23
CA GLN A 151 -10.66 -14.10 17.45
C GLN A 151 -12.17 -13.87 17.43
N LEU A 152 -12.62 -12.71 16.95
CA LEU A 152 -14.05 -12.37 16.88
C LEU A 152 -14.75 -13.09 15.73
N ASP A 153 -14.05 -13.37 14.65
CA ASP A 153 -14.54 -14.16 13.53
C ASP A 153 -13.43 -15.04 12.95
N PRO A 154 -13.33 -16.31 13.37
CA PRO A 154 -12.35 -17.26 12.84
C PRO A 154 -12.52 -17.60 11.34
N GLU A 155 -13.66 -17.28 10.73
CA GLU A 155 -13.93 -17.51 9.31
C GLU A 155 -13.58 -16.28 8.43
N PHE A 156 -13.06 -15.20 9.02
CA PHE A 156 -12.67 -14.00 8.32
C PHE A 156 -11.32 -14.16 7.60
N ALA A 157 -11.33 -14.68 6.38
CA ALA A 157 -10.14 -15.00 5.59
C ALA A 157 -9.19 -13.81 5.37
N GLU A 158 -9.73 -12.62 5.09
CA GLU A 158 -8.93 -11.41 4.83
C GLU A 158 -8.23 -10.91 6.13
N ALA A 159 -8.80 -11.18 7.30
CA ALA A 159 -8.14 -10.89 8.58
C ALA A 159 -6.96 -11.85 8.84
N TRP A 160 -7.12 -13.13 8.54
CA TRP A 160 -6.04 -14.11 8.59
C TRP A 160 -4.91 -13.76 7.59
N ALA A 161 -5.26 -13.34 6.36
CA ALA A 161 -4.30 -12.89 5.36
C ALA A 161 -3.49 -11.70 5.86
N LEU A 162 -4.15 -10.70 6.48
CA LEU A 162 -3.48 -9.55 7.09
C LEU A 162 -2.56 -9.94 8.25
N LEU A 163 -3.00 -10.88 9.09
CA LEU A 163 -2.18 -11.37 10.20
C LEU A 163 -0.93 -12.09 9.70
N ALA A 164 -1.05 -12.89 8.62
CA ALA A 164 0.09 -13.52 7.94
C ALA A 164 1.08 -12.48 7.39
N GLU A 165 0.57 -11.41 6.75
CA GLU A 165 1.36 -10.28 6.26
C GLU A 165 2.16 -9.61 7.41
N ILE A 166 1.50 -9.33 8.56
CA ILE A 166 2.11 -8.71 9.73
C ILE A 166 3.24 -9.58 10.29
N HIS A 167 3.00 -10.88 10.45
CA HIS A 167 4.03 -11.82 10.93
C HIS A 167 5.18 -11.96 9.93
N GLY A 168 4.88 -12.07 8.64
CA GLY A 168 5.89 -12.15 7.58
C GLY A 168 6.77 -10.91 7.52
N GLN A 169 6.18 -9.74 7.73
CA GLN A 169 6.93 -8.48 7.76
C GLN A 169 7.85 -8.38 8.98
N ALA A 170 7.42 -8.87 10.16
CA ALA A 170 8.25 -8.89 11.35
C ALA A 170 9.50 -9.76 11.18
N VAL A 171 9.36 -10.89 10.48
CA VAL A 171 10.48 -11.76 10.09
C VAL A 171 11.40 -11.05 9.10
N TRP A 172 10.83 -10.50 8.01
CA TRP A 172 11.58 -9.85 6.93
C TRP A 172 12.41 -8.67 7.41
N GLN A 173 11.85 -7.84 8.30
CA GLN A 173 12.53 -6.67 8.87
C GLN A 173 13.42 -7.04 10.09
N ASN A 174 13.56 -8.33 10.38
CA ASN A 174 14.30 -8.84 11.54
C ASN A 174 13.83 -8.26 12.89
N TYR A 175 12.58 -7.82 13.00
CA TYR A 175 12.02 -7.36 14.29
C TYR A 175 11.76 -8.52 15.24
N ASP A 176 11.41 -9.68 14.69
CA ASP A 176 11.24 -10.95 15.38
C ASP A 176 11.42 -12.09 14.37
N ASN A 177 12.61 -12.67 14.34
CA ASN A 177 12.97 -13.77 13.43
C ASN A 177 13.01 -15.12 14.17
N THR A 178 12.15 -15.31 15.17
CA THR A 178 12.07 -16.57 15.93
C THR A 178 11.30 -17.64 15.16
N PRO A 179 11.58 -18.95 15.41
CA PRO A 179 10.78 -20.04 14.85
C PRO A 179 9.29 -19.93 15.17
N LEU A 180 8.92 -19.37 16.33
CA LEU A 180 7.55 -19.10 16.72
C LEU A 180 6.89 -18.10 15.76
N ARG A 181 7.57 -17.02 15.41
CA ARG A 181 7.06 -16.01 14.47
C ARG A 181 6.85 -16.60 13.06
N HIS A 182 7.79 -17.41 12.59
CA HIS A 182 7.65 -18.16 11.33
C HIS A 182 6.45 -19.11 11.36
N GLY A 183 6.27 -19.83 12.47
CA GLY A 183 5.09 -20.70 12.68
C GLY A 183 3.78 -19.93 12.61
N ALA A 184 3.70 -18.79 13.30
CA ALA A 184 2.50 -17.93 13.30
C ALA A 184 2.18 -17.38 11.89
N ALA A 185 3.18 -16.97 11.11
CA ALA A 185 2.97 -16.54 9.72
C ALA A 185 2.41 -17.68 8.86
N ASN A 186 2.96 -18.88 8.99
CA ASN A 186 2.50 -20.05 8.25
C ASN A 186 1.08 -20.48 8.64
N GLU A 187 0.76 -20.49 9.94
CA GLU A 187 -0.56 -20.86 10.43
C GLU A 187 -1.63 -19.87 9.94
N ALA A 188 -1.37 -18.58 10.08
CA ALA A 188 -2.30 -17.54 9.63
C ALA A 188 -2.55 -17.62 8.12
N LEU A 189 -1.50 -17.82 7.31
CA LEU A 189 -1.65 -18.02 5.86
C LEU A 189 -2.44 -19.29 5.53
N ALA A 190 -2.15 -20.42 6.19
CA ALA A 190 -2.86 -21.67 5.96
C ALA A 190 -4.37 -21.55 6.27
N LYS A 191 -4.74 -20.83 7.33
CA LYS A 191 -6.13 -20.49 7.65
C LYS A 191 -6.79 -19.66 6.55
N ALA A 192 -6.13 -18.58 6.12
CA ALA A 192 -6.64 -17.72 5.04
C ALA A 192 -6.90 -18.53 3.75
N MET A 193 -5.92 -19.36 3.35
CA MET A 193 -6.01 -20.20 2.14
C MET A 193 -7.11 -21.26 2.24
N ALA A 194 -7.31 -21.87 3.40
CA ALA A 194 -8.38 -22.85 3.62
C ALA A 194 -9.78 -22.22 3.51
N LEU A 195 -9.93 -20.97 3.94
CA LEU A 195 -11.20 -20.25 3.95
C LEU A 195 -11.56 -19.67 2.57
N LYS A 196 -10.60 -19.03 1.90
CA LYS A 196 -10.89 -18.25 0.68
C LYS A 196 -9.68 -18.20 -0.28
N PRO A 197 -9.28 -19.33 -0.90
CA PRO A 197 -8.08 -19.42 -1.74
C PRO A 197 -8.11 -18.45 -2.93
N GLU A 198 -9.30 -18.10 -3.45
CA GLU A 198 -9.48 -17.22 -4.60
C GLU A 198 -9.67 -15.73 -4.24
N SER A 199 -9.39 -15.35 -2.99
CA SER A 199 -9.39 -13.93 -2.60
C SER A 199 -8.10 -13.24 -3.04
N ALA A 200 -8.21 -12.04 -3.64
CA ALA A 200 -7.04 -11.23 -3.99
C ALA A 200 -6.13 -10.97 -2.76
N ALA A 201 -6.73 -10.71 -1.59
CA ALA A 201 -5.98 -10.51 -0.35
C ALA A 201 -5.22 -11.77 0.08
N VAL A 202 -5.82 -12.96 -0.08
CA VAL A 202 -5.19 -14.24 0.25
C VAL A 202 -4.06 -14.57 -0.74
N LYS A 203 -4.27 -14.37 -2.05
CA LYS A 203 -3.24 -14.53 -3.08
C LYS A 203 -2.06 -13.57 -2.82
N ALA A 204 -2.33 -12.30 -2.49
CA ALA A 204 -1.29 -11.34 -2.16
C ALA A 204 -0.50 -11.76 -0.90
N ALA A 205 -1.18 -12.21 0.17
CA ALA A 205 -0.52 -12.72 1.37
C ALA A 205 0.32 -13.98 1.10
N GLN A 206 -0.11 -14.84 0.18
CA GLN A 206 0.68 -15.98 -0.27
C GLN A 206 1.92 -15.54 -1.04
N GLY A 207 1.81 -14.52 -1.90
CA GLY A 207 2.93 -13.87 -2.57
C GLY A 207 3.93 -13.30 -1.56
N ASP A 208 3.44 -12.56 -0.56
CA ASP A 208 4.24 -12.00 0.52
C ASP A 208 5.01 -13.08 1.30
N TYR A 209 4.37 -14.18 1.63
CA TYR A 209 4.99 -15.31 2.34
C TYR A 209 6.10 -15.95 1.51
N LEU A 210 5.83 -16.21 0.22
CA LEU A 210 6.81 -16.77 -0.71
C LEU A 210 7.99 -15.84 -0.93
N TYR A 211 7.74 -14.55 -1.05
CA TYR A 211 8.76 -13.52 -1.22
C TYR A 211 9.64 -13.38 0.03
N ARG A 212 9.03 -13.15 1.20
CA ARG A 212 9.73 -12.73 2.42
C ARG A 212 10.30 -13.90 3.22
N LEU A 213 9.61 -15.04 3.29
CA LEU A 213 10.00 -16.16 4.14
C LEU A 213 10.64 -17.31 3.37
N LYS A 214 10.34 -17.44 2.08
CA LYS A 214 10.84 -18.53 1.25
C LYS A 214 11.87 -18.07 0.21
N ASN A 215 12.03 -16.76 -0.02
CA ASN A 215 12.86 -16.20 -1.08
C ASN A 215 12.57 -16.83 -2.48
N ASN A 216 11.33 -17.29 -2.66
CA ASN A 216 10.88 -17.89 -3.92
C ASN A 216 10.19 -16.80 -4.76
N TYR A 217 11.01 -15.96 -5.40
CA TYR A 217 10.54 -14.81 -6.17
C TYR A 217 9.69 -15.17 -7.40
N PRO A 218 9.99 -16.24 -8.17
CA PRO A 218 9.12 -16.66 -9.27
C PRO A 218 7.72 -17.06 -8.80
N ALA A 219 7.61 -17.86 -7.74
CA ALA A 219 6.32 -18.25 -7.19
C ALA A 219 5.57 -17.06 -6.56
N ALA A 220 6.29 -16.14 -5.90
CA ALA A 220 5.70 -14.91 -5.37
C ALA A 220 5.08 -14.06 -6.49
N LEU A 221 5.81 -13.86 -7.60
CA LEU A 221 5.33 -13.12 -8.76
C LEU A 221 4.06 -13.75 -9.35
N ALA A 222 3.99 -15.08 -9.44
CA ALA A 222 2.79 -15.77 -9.92
C ALA A 222 1.58 -15.44 -9.03
N MET A 223 1.74 -15.49 -7.70
CA MET A 223 0.65 -15.17 -6.76
C MET A 223 0.21 -13.70 -6.82
N TYR A 224 1.15 -12.78 -6.98
CA TYR A 224 0.81 -11.36 -7.14
C TYR A 224 0.08 -11.09 -8.46
N ARG A 225 0.47 -11.75 -9.56
CA ARG A 225 -0.24 -11.64 -10.84
C ARG A 225 -1.67 -12.19 -10.75
N GLU A 226 -1.87 -13.32 -10.04
CA GLU A 226 -3.21 -13.83 -9.76
C GLU A 226 -4.03 -12.84 -8.90
N ALA A 227 -3.42 -12.25 -7.87
CA ALA A 227 -4.07 -11.25 -7.04
C ALA A 227 -4.46 -9.99 -7.85
N HIS A 228 -3.57 -9.52 -8.74
CA HIS A 228 -3.82 -8.39 -9.63
C HIS A 228 -4.96 -8.67 -10.61
N ALA A 229 -5.03 -9.87 -11.19
CA ALA A 229 -6.12 -10.26 -12.07
C ALA A 229 -7.50 -10.20 -11.38
N ILE A 230 -7.56 -10.40 -10.04
CA ILE A 230 -8.79 -10.33 -9.25
C ILE A 230 -9.10 -8.88 -8.81
N ALA A 231 -8.09 -8.08 -8.55
CA ALA A 231 -8.20 -6.70 -8.07
C ALA A 231 -7.21 -5.78 -8.81
N PRO A 232 -7.47 -5.46 -10.08
CA PRO A 232 -6.56 -4.70 -10.92
C PRO A 232 -6.33 -3.26 -10.45
N GLY A 233 -7.29 -2.66 -9.75
CA GLY A 233 -7.18 -1.32 -9.17
C GLY A 233 -6.56 -1.27 -7.78
N ASP A 234 -5.92 -2.33 -7.29
CA ASP A 234 -5.22 -2.32 -5.99
C ASP A 234 -3.75 -1.90 -6.17
N ALA A 235 -3.44 -0.63 -5.90
CA ALA A 235 -2.10 -0.06 -6.02
C ALA A 235 -1.04 -0.83 -5.19
N ARG A 236 -1.42 -1.43 -4.06
CA ARG A 236 -0.52 -2.21 -3.22
C ARG A 236 -0.13 -3.53 -3.87
N ILE A 237 -1.07 -4.19 -4.54
CA ILE A 237 -0.77 -5.42 -5.31
C ILE A 237 0.18 -5.10 -6.46
N LEU A 238 -0.06 -4.00 -7.19
CA LEU A 238 0.85 -3.52 -8.23
C LEU A 238 2.25 -3.24 -7.68
N LEU A 239 2.36 -2.51 -6.57
CA LEU A 239 3.63 -2.23 -5.91
C LEU A 239 4.43 -3.51 -5.61
N TYR A 240 3.81 -4.52 -5.00
CA TYR A 240 4.51 -5.77 -4.69
C TYR A 240 4.76 -6.62 -5.93
N THR A 241 3.92 -6.54 -6.95
CA THR A 241 4.17 -7.14 -8.26
C THR A 241 5.44 -6.54 -8.89
N ALA A 242 5.56 -5.22 -8.89
CA ALA A 242 6.74 -4.52 -9.42
C ALA A 242 8.03 -4.92 -8.67
N ILE A 243 7.97 -4.99 -7.33
CA ILE A 243 9.10 -5.46 -6.51
C ILE A 243 9.47 -6.92 -6.86
N ALA A 244 8.48 -7.79 -7.07
CA ALA A 244 8.72 -9.18 -7.44
C ALA A 244 9.27 -9.31 -8.87
N LEU A 245 8.80 -8.51 -9.82
CA LEU A 245 9.31 -8.43 -11.20
C LEU A 245 10.81 -8.09 -11.21
N ARG A 246 11.21 -7.05 -10.45
CA ARG A 246 12.62 -6.68 -10.27
C ARG A 246 13.46 -7.86 -9.77
N ARG A 247 12.98 -8.61 -8.76
CA ARG A 247 13.69 -9.78 -8.23
C ARG A 247 13.80 -10.95 -9.22
N ASN A 248 12.92 -10.98 -10.21
CA ASN A 248 12.98 -11.95 -11.31
C ASN A 248 13.76 -11.45 -12.55
N GLY A 249 14.39 -10.28 -12.47
CA GLY A 249 15.17 -9.70 -13.57
C GLY A 249 14.33 -9.05 -14.68
N LEU A 250 13.04 -8.89 -14.47
CA LEU A 250 12.08 -8.27 -15.40
C LEU A 250 12.02 -6.76 -15.14
N TRP A 251 13.15 -6.10 -15.36
CA TRP A 251 13.38 -4.70 -14.94
C TRP A 251 12.42 -3.71 -15.59
N GLN A 252 12.24 -3.79 -16.90
CA GLN A 252 11.40 -2.86 -17.64
C GLN A 252 9.92 -3.01 -17.22
N GLU A 253 9.42 -4.25 -17.15
CA GLU A 253 8.05 -4.53 -16.67
C GLU A 253 7.86 -4.05 -15.21
N SER A 254 8.92 -4.15 -14.38
CA SER A 254 8.90 -3.62 -13.01
C SER A 254 8.67 -2.11 -12.99
N ILE A 255 9.38 -1.34 -13.83
CA ILE A 255 9.22 0.12 -13.90
C ILE A 255 7.81 0.49 -14.36
N GLU A 256 7.31 -0.13 -15.42
CA GLU A 256 5.95 0.10 -15.94
C GLU A 256 4.89 -0.18 -14.86
N THR A 257 5.06 -1.29 -14.12
CA THR A 257 4.15 -1.64 -13.02
C THR A 257 4.25 -0.67 -11.83
N PHE A 258 5.43 -0.11 -11.52
CA PHE A 258 5.55 0.97 -10.54
C PHE A 258 4.83 2.23 -11.00
N GLU A 259 4.94 2.61 -12.27
CA GLU A 259 4.23 3.75 -12.86
C GLU A 259 2.72 3.58 -12.72
N GLU A 260 2.18 2.41 -13.06
CA GLU A 260 0.76 2.08 -12.85
C GLU A 260 0.36 2.17 -11.36
N SER A 261 1.18 1.65 -10.45
CA SER A 261 0.94 1.76 -9.01
C SER A 261 0.91 3.22 -8.54
N MET A 262 1.82 4.06 -9.05
CA MET A 262 1.88 5.49 -8.72
C MET A 262 0.71 6.27 -9.32
N GLU A 263 0.14 5.83 -10.42
CA GLU A 263 -1.08 6.42 -10.95
C GLU A 263 -2.29 6.22 -10.03
N LEU A 264 -2.38 5.07 -9.35
CA LEU A 264 -3.44 4.76 -8.39
C LEU A 264 -3.17 5.31 -6.99
N ASP A 265 -1.90 5.47 -6.61
CA ASP A 265 -1.48 6.00 -5.31
C ASP A 265 -0.36 7.04 -5.46
N PRO A 266 -0.68 8.25 -6.03
CA PRO A 266 0.29 9.27 -6.42
C PRO A 266 1.03 9.94 -5.26
N ASP A 267 0.68 9.62 -4.02
CA ASP A 267 1.32 10.14 -2.81
C ASP A 267 2.09 9.05 -2.04
N ASN A 268 2.28 7.89 -2.64
CA ASN A 268 3.00 6.79 -2.00
C ASN A 268 4.51 6.94 -2.15
N VAL A 269 5.12 7.57 -1.15
CA VAL A 269 6.59 7.79 -1.11
C VAL A 269 7.36 6.47 -1.22
N PHE A 270 6.85 5.37 -0.66
CA PHE A 270 7.53 4.09 -0.73
C PHE A 270 7.58 3.54 -2.16
N THR A 271 6.47 3.63 -2.91
CA THR A 271 6.46 3.24 -4.32
C THR A 271 7.50 4.03 -5.11
N ALA A 272 7.56 5.37 -4.90
CA ALA A 272 8.54 6.23 -5.53
C ALA A 272 9.99 5.82 -5.17
N THR A 273 10.26 5.55 -3.90
CA THR A 273 11.59 5.12 -3.44
C THR A 273 11.97 3.76 -4.04
N GLN A 274 11.04 2.80 -4.12
CA GLN A 274 11.30 1.50 -4.75
C GLN A 274 11.58 1.61 -6.26
N MET A 275 10.92 2.55 -6.93
CA MET A 275 11.18 2.86 -8.34
C MET A 275 12.57 3.51 -8.49
N VAL A 276 12.94 4.46 -7.63
CA VAL A 276 14.29 5.07 -7.60
C VAL A 276 15.36 4.00 -7.41
N ASP A 277 15.20 3.08 -6.44
CA ASP A 277 16.11 1.95 -6.25
C ASP A 277 16.27 1.12 -7.53
N THR A 278 15.15 0.84 -8.21
CA THR A 278 15.15 0.03 -9.43
C THR A 278 15.90 0.73 -10.56
N LEU A 279 15.61 2.01 -10.79
CA LEU A 279 16.29 2.85 -11.80
C LEU A 279 17.79 2.98 -11.49
N THR A 280 18.16 3.10 -10.21
CA THR A 280 19.55 3.14 -9.76
C THR A 280 20.29 1.85 -10.14
N TRP A 281 19.69 0.69 -9.95
CA TRP A 281 20.30 -0.59 -10.33
C TRP A 281 20.37 -0.80 -11.85
N MET A 282 19.48 -0.14 -12.61
CA MET A 282 19.53 -0.09 -14.08
C MET A 282 20.52 0.94 -14.63
N ASN A 283 21.14 1.77 -13.78
CA ASN A 283 21.96 2.93 -14.13
C ASN A 283 21.23 4.01 -14.96
N GLU A 284 19.91 4.12 -14.78
CA GLU A 284 19.04 5.10 -15.46
C GLU A 284 19.08 6.46 -14.73
N TRP A 285 20.29 7.04 -14.58
CA TRP A 285 20.55 8.17 -13.70
C TRP A 285 19.72 9.41 -14.02
N GLY A 286 19.46 9.71 -15.28
CA GLY A 286 18.60 10.82 -15.67
C GLY A 286 17.18 10.71 -15.10
N ARG A 287 16.62 9.51 -15.14
CA ARG A 287 15.29 9.22 -14.55
C ARG A 287 15.31 9.22 -13.02
N VAL A 288 16.42 8.76 -12.41
CA VAL A 288 16.62 8.83 -10.94
C VAL A 288 16.58 10.27 -10.48
N GLU A 289 17.34 11.15 -11.10
CA GLU A 289 17.42 12.58 -10.72
C GLU A 289 16.10 13.31 -10.94
N ASP A 290 15.46 13.07 -12.08
CA ASP A 290 14.13 13.62 -12.38
C ASP A 290 13.09 13.22 -11.34
N LEU A 291 13.07 11.95 -10.96
CA LEU A 291 12.12 11.44 -9.99
C LEU A 291 12.43 11.98 -8.59
N LEU A 292 13.69 11.93 -8.15
CA LEU A 292 14.11 12.44 -6.84
C LEU A 292 13.81 13.93 -6.69
N SER A 293 14.14 14.75 -7.70
CA SER A 293 13.92 16.21 -7.65
C SER A 293 12.44 16.54 -7.42
N LYS A 294 11.53 15.89 -8.14
CA LYS A 294 10.09 16.08 -8.01
C LYS A 294 9.58 15.65 -6.63
N TRP A 295 10.01 14.49 -6.15
CA TRP A 295 9.52 13.92 -4.91
C TRP A 295 10.10 14.59 -3.67
N ILE A 296 11.36 15.06 -3.69
CA ILE A 296 11.96 15.80 -2.58
C ILE A 296 11.28 17.17 -2.41
N ILE A 297 10.91 17.85 -3.50
CA ILE A 297 10.14 19.10 -3.43
C ILE A 297 8.77 18.84 -2.76
N LYS A 298 8.10 17.75 -3.13
CA LYS A 298 6.78 17.39 -2.60
C LYS A 298 6.85 16.90 -1.16
N TYR A 299 7.92 16.17 -0.79
CA TYR A 299 8.12 15.54 0.51
C TYR A 299 9.50 15.83 1.10
N PRO A 300 9.81 17.10 1.44
CA PRO A 300 11.15 17.53 1.84
C PRO A 300 11.65 16.89 3.14
N ASN A 301 10.75 16.35 3.95
CA ASN A 301 11.07 15.68 5.21
C ASN A 301 11.13 14.15 5.09
N SER A 302 10.96 13.60 3.89
CA SER A 302 11.08 12.15 3.68
C SER A 302 12.53 11.70 3.81
N ARG A 303 12.79 10.88 4.82
CA ARG A 303 14.10 10.29 5.07
C ARG A 303 14.49 9.27 3.99
N ASP A 304 13.51 8.52 3.48
CA ASP A 304 13.74 7.55 2.41
C ASP A 304 14.23 8.22 1.13
N LEU A 305 13.59 9.33 0.72
CA LEU A 305 14.02 10.09 -0.45
C LEU A 305 15.39 10.72 -0.26
N LYS A 306 15.69 11.26 0.92
CA LYS A 306 17.02 11.79 1.24
C LYS A 306 18.10 10.72 1.24
N GLY A 307 17.79 9.52 1.76
CA GLY A 307 18.70 8.38 1.69
C GLY A 307 18.99 7.94 0.26
N ALA A 308 17.97 7.93 -0.60
CA ALA A 308 18.14 7.67 -2.03
C ALA A 308 18.96 8.76 -2.73
N GLU A 309 18.80 10.03 -2.34
CA GLU A 309 19.63 11.15 -2.84
C GLU A 309 21.10 11.00 -2.45
N VAL A 310 21.40 10.58 -1.20
CA VAL A 310 22.77 10.25 -0.76
C VAL A 310 23.37 9.19 -1.68
N GLN A 311 22.62 8.13 -1.97
CA GLN A 311 23.09 7.07 -2.87
C GLN A 311 23.33 7.57 -4.29
N ALA A 312 22.46 8.41 -4.84
CA ALA A 312 22.62 9.00 -6.18
C ALA A 312 23.86 9.85 -6.27
N LYS A 313 24.13 10.72 -5.26
CA LYS A 313 25.35 11.54 -5.19
C LYS A 313 26.63 10.70 -5.18
N LEU A 314 26.63 9.59 -4.43
CA LEU A 314 27.79 8.69 -4.35
C LEU A 314 27.97 7.87 -5.63
N LEU A 315 26.93 7.19 -6.08
CA LEU A 315 27.01 6.19 -7.14
C LEU A 315 27.10 6.81 -8.54
N HIS A 316 26.45 7.96 -8.75
CA HIS A 316 26.47 8.66 -10.04
C HIS A 316 27.59 9.69 -10.12
N HIS A 317 27.72 10.55 -9.11
CA HIS A 317 28.64 11.68 -9.16
C HIS A 317 29.97 11.45 -8.42
N GLY A 318 30.05 10.46 -7.53
CA GLY A 318 31.21 10.25 -6.65
C GLY A 318 31.40 11.40 -5.65
N ASP A 319 30.36 12.20 -5.41
CA ASP A 319 30.40 13.40 -4.56
C ASP A 319 30.24 13.00 -3.07
N ILE A 320 31.38 12.65 -2.45
CA ILE A 320 31.44 12.19 -1.07
C ILE A 320 31.07 13.31 -0.09
N ASP A 321 31.53 14.54 -0.35
CA ASP A 321 31.35 15.67 0.57
C ASP A 321 29.86 16.04 0.69
N SER A 322 29.17 16.28 -0.43
CA SER A 322 27.73 16.57 -0.42
C SER A 322 26.90 15.39 0.10
N ALA A 323 27.32 14.17 -0.19
CA ALA A 323 26.64 12.96 0.33
C ALA A 323 26.77 12.86 1.86
N ARG A 324 27.95 13.20 2.41
CA ARG A 324 28.18 13.23 3.86
C ARG A 324 27.34 14.30 4.55
N GLU A 325 27.35 15.52 4.03
CA GLU A 325 26.53 16.61 4.56
C GLU A 325 25.04 16.23 4.62
N LEU A 326 24.53 15.65 3.54
CA LEU A 326 23.14 15.21 3.46
C LEU A 326 22.83 14.05 4.41
N PHE A 327 23.76 13.09 4.51
CA PHE A 327 23.65 11.95 5.41
C PHE A 327 23.62 12.36 6.89
N ASP A 328 24.47 13.31 7.28
CA ASP A 328 24.54 13.81 8.67
C ASP A 328 23.24 14.50 9.11
N LEU A 329 22.47 15.04 8.16
CA LEU A 329 21.14 15.57 8.43
C LEU A 329 20.07 14.49 8.71
N LEU A 330 20.32 13.22 8.31
CA LEU A 330 19.33 12.15 8.49
C LEU A 330 19.23 11.67 9.94
N GLN A 331 20.27 11.86 10.76
CA GLN A 331 20.40 11.31 12.13
C GLN A 331 20.25 9.77 12.19
N PRO A 332 20.73 9.08 13.21
CA PRO A 332 20.61 7.62 13.33
C PRO A 332 19.13 7.21 13.32
N TRP A 333 18.70 6.55 12.26
CA TRP A 333 17.28 6.27 12.04
C TRP A 333 16.96 4.78 11.93
N GLY A 334 17.91 3.89 11.68
CA GLY A 334 17.69 2.45 11.69
C GLY A 334 16.77 1.87 10.60
N GLY A 335 16.34 2.64 9.60
CA GLY A 335 15.54 2.15 8.47
C GLY A 335 16.42 1.58 7.35
N TYR A 336 15.86 0.71 6.51
CA TYR A 336 16.57 0.04 5.41
C TYR A 336 17.31 1.04 4.50
N VAL A 337 16.68 2.13 4.12
CA VAL A 337 17.27 3.16 3.24
C VAL A 337 18.42 3.88 3.91
N TYR A 338 18.27 4.22 5.21
CA TYR A 338 19.36 4.80 5.99
C TYR A 338 20.57 3.87 6.05
N ILE A 339 20.35 2.60 6.34
CA ILE A 339 21.44 1.60 6.44
C ILE A 339 22.13 1.44 5.08
N ASN A 340 21.39 1.40 3.99
CA ASN A 340 21.98 1.31 2.64
C ASN A 340 22.78 2.58 2.29
N ALA A 341 22.27 3.77 2.61
CA ALA A 341 22.98 5.02 2.43
C ALA A 341 24.28 5.05 3.25
N ALA A 342 24.20 4.65 4.53
CA ALA A 342 25.36 4.55 5.41
C ALA A 342 26.41 3.55 4.89
N ARG A 343 25.99 2.36 4.50
CA ARG A 343 26.89 1.34 3.92
C ARG A 343 27.60 1.84 2.67
N THR A 344 26.85 2.51 1.78
CA THR A 344 27.41 3.06 0.55
C THR A 344 28.42 4.15 0.88
N LEU A 345 28.06 5.12 1.73
CA LEU A 345 28.93 6.22 2.12
C LEU A 345 30.23 5.75 2.79
N LEU A 346 30.12 4.87 3.82
CA LEU A 346 31.28 4.33 4.53
C LEU A 346 32.20 3.51 3.60
N SER A 347 31.64 2.86 2.58
CA SER A 347 32.43 2.16 1.56
C SER A 347 33.22 3.12 0.69
N PHE A 348 32.62 4.22 0.26
CA PHE A 348 33.30 5.27 -0.52
C PHE A 348 34.38 5.97 0.27
N GLU A 349 34.15 6.24 1.56
CA GLU A 349 35.10 6.83 2.48
C GLU A 349 36.20 5.85 2.94
N ARG A 350 36.07 4.55 2.60
CA ARG A 350 36.93 3.46 3.06
C ARG A 350 36.98 3.35 4.59
N ASN A 351 35.90 3.74 5.27
CA ASN A 351 35.77 3.61 6.72
C ASN A 351 35.27 2.20 7.09
N PHE A 352 36.10 1.20 6.88
CA PHE A 352 35.74 -0.21 7.07
C PHE A 352 35.47 -0.58 8.54
N SER A 353 36.02 0.14 9.49
CA SER A 353 35.80 -0.10 10.93
C SER A 353 34.34 0.20 11.31
N GLU A 354 33.83 1.34 10.91
CA GLU A 354 32.44 1.74 11.15
C GLU A 354 31.47 0.92 10.31
N LEU A 355 31.85 0.57 9.07
CA LEU A 355 31.07 -0.30 8.20
C LEU A 355 30.85 -1.69 8.83
N LEU A 356 31.86 -2.28 9.45
CA LEU A 356 31.74 -3.56 10.15
C LEU A 356 30.76 -3.47 11.33
N VAL A 357 30.85 -2.42 12.13
CA VAL A 357 29.89 -2.19 13.23
C VAL A 357 28.45 -2.09 12.70
N LEU A 358 28.26 -1.40 11.57
CA LEU A 358 26.94 -1.25 10.96
C LEU A 358 26.38 -2.57 10.40
N ILE A 359 27.25 -3.44 9.85
CA ILE A 359 26.84 -4.75 9.31
C ILE A 359 26.42 -5.70 10.45
N ASP A 360 27.10 -5.65 11.58
CA ASP A 360 26.83 -6.50 12.74
C ASP A 360 25.68 -5.97 13.62
N SER A 361 25.22 -4.73 13.39
CA SER A 361 24.09 -4.15 14.11
C SER A 361 22.76 -4.75 13.61
N PRO A 362 21.87 -5.20 14.49
CA PRO A 362 20.53 -5.62 14.09
C PRO A 362 19.78 -4.43 13.47
N ILE A 363 19.14 -4.66 12.33
CA ILE A 363 18.32 -3.69 11.59
C ILE A 363 17.07 -3.33 12.39
#